data_f41cd21cd5792c377e0d6d9f6c7c62a2
#
_entry.id   f41cd21cd5792c377e0d6d9f6c7c62a2
#
_cell.length_a   1.000
_cell.length_b   1.000
_cell.length_c   1.000
_cell.angle_alpha   90.00
_cell.angle_beta   90.00
_cell.angle_gamma   90.00
#
_symmetry.space_group_name_H-M   'P 1'
#
loop_
_entity.id
_entity.type
_entity.pdbx_description
1 polymer ?
#
loop_
_entity_poly.entity_id
_entity_poly.type
_entity_poly.pdbx_seq_one_letter_code
_entity_poly.pdbx_strand_id
1 'polypeptide(L)'
;FIGGCGMGKEAEIKKSFEKTLSMYPIKNLEDLYDKEGYRDDQFDKKDKGTWIIGSEMATQNKGEALKVKGMVLYMNRNTRSAKGFYYVNAVKKDEDGRPQDNKIEYPVKMVDNKIIPTKDIKDEKIKKEIENFKFFAQYGNFKDLSKYKDGDISYNPEVPSYSAKYQLTNDDYNVKQLRKRYDIPTNKAPKLLLKGSGDLKGSSVGYKDIEFTFVEKKGENTFFTDSLHLEPSEDK
;
A
#
# COMPACT_ATOMS: atom_id res chain seq x y z
N PHE A 1 -16.51 -33.51 15.98
CA PHE A 1 -15.14 -32.98 16.00
C PHE A 1 -14.86 -32.19 14.72
N ILE A 2 -15.43 -30.99 14.56
CA ILE A 2 -15.18 -30.09 13.42
C ILE A 2 -14.80 -28.69 13.91
N GLY A 3 -14.04 -28.61 14.99
CA GLY A 3 -13.70 -27.30 15.59
C GLY A 3 -12.21 -26.92 15.60
N GLY A 4 -11.32 -27.76 15.11
CA GLY A 4 -9.87 -27.56 15.32
C GLY A 4 -9.08 -26.92 14.19
N CYS A 5 -9.55 -26.94 12.93
CA CYS A 5 -8.77 -26.43 11.80
C CYS A 5 -8.89 -24.92 11.56
N GLY A 6 -10.02 -24.31 11.91
CA GLY A 6 -10.25 -22.88 11.65
C GLY A 6 -9.41 -21.95 12.55
N MET A 7 -9.36 -22.25 13.85
CA MET A 7 -8.62 -21.42 14.83
C MET A 7 -7.10 -21.46 14.63
N GLY A 8 -6.56 -22.61 14.26
CA GLY A 8 -5.13 -22.75 13.95
C GLY A 8 -4.72 -21.93 12.72
N LYS A 9 -5.56 -21.89 11.67
CA LYS A 9 -5.30 -21.13 10.45
C LYS A 9 -5.39 -19.61 10.67
N GLU A 10 -6.38 -19.16 11.43
CA GLU A 10 -6.50 -17.75 11.79
C GLU A 10 -5.30 -17.26 12.60
N ALA A 11 -4.85 -18.03 13.57
CA ALA A 11 -3.65 -17.71 14.35
C ALA A 11 -2.39 -17.67 13.49
N GLU A 12 -2.25 -18.58 12.53
CA GLU A 12 -1.16 -18.61 11.56
C GLU A 12 -1.15 -17.36 10.66
N ILE A 13 -2.32 -16.95 10.17
CA ILE A 13 -2.48 -15.74 9.35
C ILE A 13 -2.12 -14.49 10.14
N LYS A 14 -2.60 -14.35 11.37
CA LYS A 14 -2.24 -13.25 12.27
C LYS A 14 -0.74 -13.16 12.49
N LYS A 15 -0.08 -14.28 12.80
CA LYS A 15 1.38 -14.32 12.95
C LYS A 15 2.12 -13.94 11.69
N SER A 16 1.63 -14.37 10.52
CA SER A 16 2.21 -14.00 9.23
C SER A 16 2.16 -12.49 9.00
N PHE A 17 1.02 -11.85 9.28
CA PHE A 17 0.92 -10.39 9.19
C PHE A 17 1.81 -9.68 10.21
N GLU A 18 1.81 -10.11 11.47
CA GLU A 18 2.67 -9.53 12.51
C GLU A 18 4.15 -9.56 12.09
N LYS A 19 4.62 -10.71 11.60
CA LYS A 19 5.99 -10.88 11.15
C LYS A 19 6.33 -9.97 9.96
N THR A 20 5.46 -9.93 8.96
CA THR A 20 5.68 -9.16 7.73
C THR A 20 5.60 -7.66 8.00
N LEU A 21 4.60 -7.24 8.77
CA LEU A 21 4.37 -5.82 9.06
C LEU A 21 5.27 -5.27 10.16
N SER A 22 6.05 -6.13 10.84
CA SER A 22 7.08 -5.68 11.77
C SER A 22 8.22 -4.93 11.08
N MET A 23 8.34 -5.03 9.76
CA MET A 23 9.30 -4.25 8.98
C MET A 23 8.97 -2.75 8.94
N TYR A 24 7.71 -2.37 9.15
CA TYR A 24 7.30 -0.97 9.20
C TYR A 24 7.68 -0.33 10.55
N PRO A 25 8.19 0.90 10.58
CA PRO A 25 8.53 1.75 9.44
C PRO A 25 9.88 1.40 8.78
N ILE A 26 9.95 1.62 7.47
CA ILE A 26 11.18 1.58 6.67
C ILE A 26 11.59 3.04 6.42
N LYS A 27 12.24 3.65 7.37
CA LYS A 27 12.56 5.09 7.33
C LYS A 27 13.42 5.48 6.14
N ASN A 28 14.41 4.65 5.82
CA ASN A 28 15.21 4.80 4.61
C ASN A 28 14.76 3.74 3.59
N LEU A 29 14.09 4.17 2.54
CA LEU A 29 13.60 3.25 1.50
C LEU A 29 14.72 2.50 0.79
N GLU A 30 15.95 3.02 0.77
CA GLU A 30 17.10 2.32 0.16
C GLU A 30 17.46 1.02 0.87
N ASP A 31 17.02 0.82 2.11
CA ASP A 31 17.15 -0.45 2.80
C ASP A 31 16.46 -1.60 2.04
N LEU A 32 15.46 -1.29 1.23
CA LEU A 32 14.78 -2.28 0.38
C LEU A 32 15.69 -2.89 -0.71
N TYR A 33 16.74 -2.20 -1.13
CA TYR A 33 17.69 -2.76 -2.09
C TYR A 33 18.40 -4.02 -1.56
N ASP A 34 18.55 -4.12 -0.25
CA ASP A 34 19.24 -5.22 0.41
C ASP A 34 18.26 -6.22 1.05
N LYS A 35 16.95 -6.02 0.86
CA LYS A 35 15.91 -6.85 1.45
C LYS A 35 15.35 -7.84 0.43
N GLU A 36 15.34 -9.11 0.80
CA GLU A 36 14.70 -10.16 0.01
C GLU A 36 13.19 -10.15 0.25
N GLY A 37 12.43 -10.47 -0.81
CA GLY A 37 10.98 -10.62 -0.75
C GLY A 37 10.53 -11.98 -1.26
N TYR A 38 9.23 -12.16 -1.33
CA TYR A 38 8.63 -13.36 -1.89
C TYR A 38 8.97 -13.49 -3.37
N ARG A 39 9.42 -14.67 -3.77
CA ARG A 39 9.72 -15.02 -5.15
C ARG A 39 8.87 -16.20 -5.58
N ASP A 40 8.22 -16.08 -6.72
CA ASP A 40 7.59 -17.18 -7.41
C ASP A 40 8.53 -17.78 -8.46
N ASP A 41 8.02 -18.70 -9.27
CA ASP A 41 8.76 -19.39 -10.33
C ASP A 41 9.03 -18.51 -11.58
N GLN A 42 8.50 -17.30 -11.64
CA GLN A 42 8.70 -16.36 -12.75
C GLN A 42 10.03 -15.60 -12.65
N PHE A 43 10.66 -15.61 -11.47
CA PHE A 43 11.96 -14.95 -11.28
C PHE A 43 13.10 -15.73 -11.90
N ASP A 44 13.92 -15.04 -12.70
CA ASP A 44 15.24 -15.56 -13.07
C ASP A 44 16.13 -15.64 -11.83
N LYS A 45 16.92 -16.70 -11.70
CA LYS A 45 17.81 -16.93 -10.54
C LYS A 45 18.82 -15.79 -10.32
N LYS A 46 19.21 -15.10 -11.38
CA LYS A 46 20.16 -13.98 -11.31
C LYS A 46 19.51 -12.64 -11.05
N ASP A 47 18.20 -12.55 -11.22
CA ASP A 47 17.44 -11.32 -10.98
C ASP A 47 17.18 -11.16 -9.49
N LYS A 48 17.66 -10.07 -8.90
CA LYS A 48 17.37 -9.72 -7.50
C LYS A 48 15.94 -9.20 -7.30
N GLY A 49 15.28 -8.84 -8.40
CA GLY A 49 13.93 -8.30 -8.39
C GLY A 49 13.85 -6.80 -8.16
N THR A 50 12.65 -6.31 -8.35
CA THR A 50 12.29 -4.91 -8.17
C THR A 50 11.20 -4.80 -7.12
N TRP A 51 11.44 -4.01 -6.06
CA TRP A 51 10.39 -3.63 -5.12
C TRP A 51 9.49 -2.60 -5.75
N ILE A 52 8.19 -2.87 -5.75
CA ILE A 52 7.18 -1.90 -6.16
C ILE A 52 6.49 -1.42 -4.90
N ILE A 53 6.61 -0.13 -4.62
CA ILE A 53 6.00 0.52 -3.47
C ILE A 53 5.03 1.59 -3.94
N GLY A 54 3.84 1.61 -3.37
CA GLY A 54 2.81 2.58 -3.72
C GLY A 54 2.03 3.03 -2.49
N SER A 55 1.68 4.29 -2.45
CA SER A 55 0.78 4.87 -1.45
C SER A 55 -0.12 5.86 -2.13
N GLU A 56 -1.44 5.73 -1.93
CA GLU A 56 -2.42 6.64 -2.53
C GLU A 56 -3.60 6.92 -1.63
N MET A 57 -4.13 8.14 -1.73
CA MET A 57 -5.36 8.57 -1.09
C MET A 57 -6.42 8.80 -2.16
N ALA A 58 -7.57 8.17 -2.01
CA ALA A 58 -8.73 8.35 -2.86
C ALA A 58 -9.87 9.00 -2.10
N THR A 59 -10.45 10.06 -2.65
CA THR A 59 -11.54 10.82 -2.03
C THR A 59 -12.61 11.13 -3.04
N GLN A 60 -13.85 10.77 -2.73
CA GLN A 60 -15.03 11.13 -3.51
C GLN A 60 -16.09 11.73 -2.60
N ASN A 61 -16.41 13.00 -2.80
CA ASN A 61 -17.56 13.62 -2.17
C ASN A 61 -18.82 13.36 -3.01
N LYS A 62 -19.98 13.46 -2.38
CA LYS A 62 -21.25 13.22 -3.04
C LYS A 62 -21.42 14.12 -4.26
N GLY A 63 -21.71 13.53 -5.41
CA GLY A 63 -21.89 14.25 -6.69
C GLY A 63 -20.60 14.64 -7.39
N GLU A 64 -19.44 14.31 -6.82
CA GLU A 64 -18.14 14.63 -7.40
C GLU A 64 -17.47 13.40 -8.03
N ALA A 65 -16.41 13.66 -8.80
CA ALA A 65 -15.53 12.61 -9.30
C ALA A 65 -14.68 12.02 -8.15
N LEU A 66 -14.31 10.76 -8.27
CA LEU A 66 -13.29 10.16 -7.40
C LEU A 66 -11.93 10.76 -7.75
N LYS A 67 -11.30 11.40 -6.79
CA LYS A 67 -9.95 11.98 -6.92
C LYS A 67 -8.95 11.06 -6.24
N VAL A 68 -7.90 10.70 -6.95
CA VAL A 68 -6.83 9.84 -6.44
C VAL A 68 -5.50 10.58 -6.58
N LYS A 69 -4.74 10.64 -5.50
CA LYS A 69 -3.37 11.18 -5.47
C LYS A 69 -2.45 10.17 -4.83
N GLY A 70 -1.32 9.93 -5.44
CA GLY A 70 -0.36 8.99 -4.91
C GLY A 70 0.94 8.95 -5.68
N MET A 71 1.80 8.03 -5.24
CA MET A 71 3.08 7.77 -5.89
C MET A 71 3.32 6.27 -5.95
N VAL A 72 3.87 5.83 -7.06
CA VAL A 72 4.44 4.49 -7.23
C VAL A 72 5.94 4.63 -7.52
N LEU A 73 6.73 3.80 -6.86
CA LEU A 73 8.17 3.77 -7.02
C LEU A 73 8.62 2.34 -7.32
N TYR A 74 9.43 2.19 -8.37
CA TYR A 74 10.04 0.93 -8.80
C TYR A 74 11.50 0.94 -8.38
N MET A 75 11.83 0.14 -7.39
CA MET A 75 13.17 0.06 -6.79
C MET A 75 13.88 -1.18 -7.29
N ASN A 76 14.70 -1.02 -8.31
CA ASN A 76 15.44 -2.12 -8.94
C ASN A 76 16.65 -2.50 -8.09
N ARG A 77 16.63 -3.71 -7.52
CA ARG A 77 17.71 -4.21 -6.65
C ARG A 77 18.97 -4.56 -7.43
N ASN A 78 18.87 -4.88 -8.73
CA ASN A 78 20.03 -5.20 -9.57
C ASN A 78 20.89 -3.95 -9.82
N THR A 79 20.25 -2.84 -10.10
CA THR A 79 20.91 -1.56 -10.42
C THR A 79 21.03 -0.63 -9.23
N ARG A 80 20.31 -0.92 -8.12
CA ARG A 80 20.19 -0.06 -6.93
C ARG A 80 19.74 1.35 -7.31
N SER A 81 18.74 1.43 -8.15
CA SER A 81 18.13 2.67 -8.62
C SER A 81 16.63 2.62 -8.52
N ALA A 82 16.00 3.76 -8.35
CA ALA A 82 14.54 3.85 -8.21
C ALA A 82 13.98 4.98 -9.07
N LYS A 83 12.90 4.67 -9.76
CA LYS A 83 12.13 5.60 -10.58
C LYS A 83 10.64 5.29 -10.46
N GLY A 84 9.80 6.25 -10.75
CA GLY A 84 8.37 6.04 -10.69
C GLY A 84 7.60 7.29 -11.11
N PHE A 85 6.39 7.41 -10.56
CA PHE A 85 5.48 8.50 -10.91
C PHE A 85 4.72 8.97 -9.68
N TYR A 86 4.62 10.29 -9.52
CA TYR A 86 3.55 10.91 -8.76
C TYR A 86 2.37 11.09 -9.71
N TYR A 87 1.16 10.80 -9.27
CA TYR A 87 -0.01 10.92 -10.12
C TYR A 87 -1.18 11.57 -9.40
N VAL A 88 -1.95 12.30 -10.19
CA VAL A 88 -3.25 12.85 -9.81
C VAL A 88 -4.26 12.37 -10.83
N ASN A 89 -5.30 11.71 -10.38
CA ASN A 89 -6.35 11.16 -11.24
C ASN A 89 -7.72 11.63 -10.77
N ALA A 90 -8.59 11.98 -11.70
CA ALA A 90 -10.00 12.22 -11.44
C ALA A 90 -10.81 11.27 -12.30
N VAL A 91 -11.57 10.37 -11.67
CA VAL A 91 -12.41 9.38 -12.33
C VAL A 91 -13.85 9.88 -12.32
N LYS A 92 -14.39 10.20 -13.51
CA LYS A 92 -15.80 10.51 -13.72
C LYS A 92 -16.47 9.40 -14.50
N LYS A 93 -17.76 9.21 -14.30
CA LYS A 93 -18.58 8.42 -15.22
C LYS A 93 -19.13 9.30 -16.31
N ASP A 94 -19.06 8.83 -17.57
CA ASP A 94 -19.74 9.48 -18.69
C ASP A 94 -21.27 9.27 -18.64
N GLU A 95 -21.99 9.80 -19.64
CA GLU A 95 -23.44 9.65 -19.73
C GLU A 95 -23.90 8.18 -19.81
N ASP A 96 -23.05 7.30 -20.33
CA ASP A 96 -23.30 5.85 -20.43
C ASP A 96 -22.86 5.09 -19.18
N GLY A 97 -22.39 5.78 -18.13
CA GLY A 97 -21.90 5.18 -16.89
C GLY A 97 -20.52 4.56 -16.98
N ARG A 98 -19.77 4.82 -18.05
CA ARG A 98 -18.41 4.32 -18.25
C ARG A 98 -17.40 5.20 -17.51
N PRO A 99 -16.43 4.62 -16.79
CA PRO A 99 -15.40 5.43 -16.13
C PRO A 99 -14.51 6.13 -17.15
N GLN A 100 -14.29 7.43 -16.93
CA GLN A 100 -13.37 8.25 -17.69
C GLN A 100 -12.26 8.76 -16.79
N ASP A 101 -11.04 8.35 -17.09
CA ASP A 101 -9.85 8.72 -16.33
C ASP A 101 -9.21 9.99 -16.88
N ASN A 102 -8.98 10.95 -15.97
CA ASN A 102 -8.14 12.12 -16.21
C ASN A 102 -6.88 12.02 -15.36
N LYS A 103 -5.93 11.21 -15.80
CA LYS A 103 -4.68 10.95 -15.07
C LYS A 103 -3.56 11.85 -15.57
N ILE A 104 -2.93 12.56 -14.63
CA ILE A 104 -1.70 13.32 -14.88
C ILE A 104 -0.58 12.64 -14.09
N GLU A 105 0.48 12.27 -14.78
CA GLU A 105 1.66 11.63 -14.19
C GLU A 105 2.87 12.55 -14.24
N TYR A 106 3.60 12.57 -13.14
CA TYR A 106 4.84 13.34 -13.00
C TYR A 106 5.98 12.35 -12.71
N PRO A 107 6.90 12.15 -13.67
CA PRO A 107 8.01 11.23 -13.48
C PRO A 107 8.92 11.66 -12.34
N VAL A 108 9.31 10.70 -11.51
CA VAL A 108 10.21 10.92 -10.36
C VAL A 108 11.32 9.89 -10.34
N LYS A 109 12.39 10.21 -9.63
CA LYS A 109 13.44 9.27 -9.22
C LYS A 109 13.68 9.41 -7.74
N MET A 110 14.34 8.43 -7.14
CA MET A 110 14.81 8.53 -5.76
C MET A 110 16.34 8.43 -5.73
N VAL A 111 16.96 9.38 -5.04
CA VAL A 111 18.41 9.41 -4.80
C VAL A 111 18.62 9.78 -3.33
N ASP A 112 19.43 9.01 -2.63
CA ASP A 112 19.73 9.23 -1.20
C ASP A 112 18.44 9.37 -0.34
N ASN A 113 17.49 8.50 -0.58
CA ASN A 113 16.18 8.48 0.08
C ASN A 113 15.34 9.75 -0.13
N LYS A 114 15.62 10.50 -1.19
CA LYS A 114 14.89 11.72 -1.57
C LYS A 114 14.20 11.54 -2.92
N ILE A 115 12.96 11.94 -2.98
CA ILE A 115 12.18 11.95 -4.22
C ILE A 115 12.48 13.24 -5.00
N ILE A 116 12.86 13.08 -6.25
CA ILE A 116 13.25 14.16 -7.13
C ILE A 116 12.45 14.08 -8.43
N PRO A 117 11.72 15.13 -8.83
CA PRO A 117 11.11 15.19 -10.15
C PRO A 117 12.17 15.09 -11.24
N THR A 118 11.89 14.33 -12.30
CA THR A 118 12.82 14.18 -13.45
C THR A 118 12.52 15.15 -14.59
N LYS A 119 11.40 15.86 -14.49
CA LYS A 119 11.01 16.93 -15.42
C LYS A 119 10.70 18.19 -14.65
N ASP A 120 10.83 19.33 -15.30
CA ASP A 120 10.46 20.61 -14.70
C ASP A 120 8.95 20.66 -14.42
N ILE A 121 8.59 21.03 -13.21
CA ILE A 121 7.19 21.14 -12.76
C ILE A 121 6.89 22.61 -12.52
N LYS A 122 5.98 23.14 -13.33
CA LYS A 122 5.59 24.55 -13.25
C LYS A 122 4.65 24.85 -12.09
N ASP A 123 3.83 23.89 -11.67
CA ASP A 123 2.94 24.04 -10.52
C ASP A 123 3.74 23.82 -9.23
N GLU A 124 3.98 24.91 -8.50
CA GLU A 124 4.75 24.90 -7.25
C GLU A 124 4.09 24.06 -6.15
N LYS A 125 2.77 23.98 -6.14
CA LYS A 125 2.04 23.14 -5.18
C LYS A 125 2.33 21.65 -5.41
N ILE A 126 2.23 21.23 -6.66
CA ILE A 126 2.53 19.83 -7.05
C ILE A 126 4.00 19.50 -6.78
N LYS A 127 4.91 20.41 -7.12
CA LYS A 127 6.35 20.25 -6.86
C LYS A 127 6.63 20.00 -5.38
N LYS A 128 6.02 20.78 -4.50
CA LYS A 128 6.15 20.60 -3.04
C LYS A 128 5.51 19.29 -2.56
N GLU A 129 4.37 18.92 -3.09
CA GLU A 129 3.72 17.63 -2.77
C GLU A 129 4.64 16.46 -3.12
N ILE A 130 5.31 16.50 -4.26
CA ILE A 130 6.26 15.47 -4.70
C ILE A 130 7.50 15.43 -3.79
N GLU A 131 8.12 16.58 -3.56
CA GLU A 131 9.36 16.68 -2.76
C GLU A 131 9.14 16.26 -1.30
N ASN A 132 7.95 16.52 -0.76
CA ASN A 132 7.56 16.18 0.61
C ASN A 132 6.81 14.86 0.75
N PHE A 133 6.63 14.13 -0.35
CA PHE A 133 5.90 12.87 -0.33
C PHE A 133 6.58 11.84 0.57
N LYS A 134 5.80 11.18 1.41
CA LYS A 134 6.23 10.03 2.19
C LYS A 134 5.33 8.84 1.92
N PHE A 135 5.93 7.71 1.61
CA PHE A 135 5.22 6.44 1.53
C PHE A 135 4.80 5.99 2.92
N PHE A 136 3.65 5.36 3.02
CA PHE A 136 3.15 4.82 4.29
C PHE A 136 4.18 3.90 4.95
N ALA A 137 4.92 3.12 4.15
CA ALA A 137 5.99 2.27 4.64
C ALA A 137 7.05 3.02 5.46
N GLN A 138 7.24 4.32 5.22
CA GLN A 138 8.24 5.12 5.92
C GLN A 138 7.80 5.61 7.31
N TYR A 139 6.50 5.63 7.59
CA TYR A 139 5.95 6.11 8.86
C TYR A 139 4.92 5.19 9.52
N GLY A 140 4.37 4.22 8.82
CA GLY A 140 3.42 3.26 9.38
C GLY A 140 4.06 2.37 10.45
N ASN A 141 3.28 1.92 11.42
CA ASN A 141 3.77 1.07 12.49
C ASN A 141 2.67 0.10 12.94
N PHE A 142 2.97 -1.18 12.91
CA PHE A 142 2.02 -2.24 13.26
C PHE A 142 2.37 -3.00 14.54
N LYS A 143 3.18 -2.43 15.43
CA LYS A 143 3.51 -3.10 16.70
C LYS A 143 2.30 -3.39 17.60
N ASP A 144 1.20 -2.69 17.41
CA ASP A 144 -0.05 -2.92 18.14
C ASP A 144 -1.02 -3.88 17.43
N LEU A 145 -0.61 -4.50 16.32
CA LEU A 145 -1.46 -5.41 15.54
C LEU A 145 -1.99 -6.56 16.38
N SER A 146 -1.17 -7.13 17.27
CA SER A 146 -1.59 -8.21 18.17
C SER A 146 -2.70 -7.80 19.15
N LYS A 147 -2.86 -6.51 19.40
CA LYS A 147 -3.90 -5.96 20.28
C LYS A 147 -5.22 -5.70 19.57
N TYR A 148 -5.26 -5.76 18.25
CA TYR A 148 -6.51 -5.61 17.50
C TYR A 148 -7.42 -6.79 17.76
N LYS A 149 -8.65 -6.52 18.13
CA LYS A 149 -9.67 -7.53 18.49
C LYS A 149 -10.71 -7.64 17.39
N ASP A 150 -11.44 -8.76 17.42
CA ASP A 150 -12.61 -9.00 16.59
C ASP A 150 -12.30 -8.87 15.08
N GLY A 151 -11.12 -9.34 14.68
CA GLY A 151 -10.71 -9.37 13.29
C GLY A 151 -11.49 -10.42 12.49
N ASP A 152 -11.94 -10.02 11.30
CA ASP A 152 -12.50 -10.94 10.32
C ASP A 152 -11.36 -11.45 9.42
N ILE A 153 -11.01 -12.73 9.58
CA ILE A 153 -9.87 -13.35 8.91
C ILE A 153 -10.38 -14.36 7.89
N SER A 154 -9.91 -14.25 6.66
CA SER A 154 -10.24 -15.18 5.60
C SER A 154 -9.00 -15.74 4.91
N TYR A 155 -9.15 -16.95 4.35
CA TYR A 155 -8.09 -17.66 3.65
C TYR A 155 -8.67 -18.40 2.46
N ASN A 156 -8.02 -18.26 1.30
CA ASN A 156 -8.32 -19.02 0.10
C ASN A 156 -7.11 -19.90 -0.25
N PRO A 157 -7.18 -21.23 -0.03
CA PRO A 157 -6.06 -22.13 -0.30
C PRO A 157 -5.82 -22.40 -1.78
N GLU A 158 -6.81 -22.21 -2.64
CA GLU A 158 -6.70 -22.48 -4.09
C GLU A 158 -5.84 -21.42 -4.80
N VAL A 159 -5.99 -20.19 -4.37
CA VAL A 159 -5.10 -19.09 -4.76
C VAL A 159 -4.50 -18.60 -3.45
N PRO A 160 -3.29 -19.03 -3.04
CA PRO A 160 -2.80 -18.77 -1.70
C PRO A 160 -2.88 -17.29 -1.33
N SER A 161 -4.03 -16.89 -0.82
CA SER A 161 -4.35 -15.53 -0.42
C SER A 161 -5.04 -15.52 0.93
N TYR A 162 -4.77 -14.50 1.71
CA TYR A 162 -5.31 -14.35 3.05
C TYR A 162 -5.55 -12.88 3.36
N SER A 163 -6.53 -12.62 4.21
CA SER A 163 -6.87 -11.26 4.62
C SER A 163 -7.25 -11.19 6.09
N ALA A 164 -7.08 -10.02 6.66
CA ALA A 164 -7.56 -9.67 7.99
C ALA A 164 -8.19 -8.29 7.95
N LYS A 165 -9.37 -8.14 8.54
CA LYS A 165 -10.12 -6.89 8.57
C LYS A 165 -10.43 -6.50 10.00
N TYR A 166 -10.13 -5.25 10.37
CA TYR A 166 -10.32 -4.74 11.71
C TYR A 166 -11.04 -3.39 11.69
N GLN A 167 -11.89 -3.15 12.67
CA GLN A 167 -12.39 -1.81 12.95
C GLN A 167 -11.38 -1.12 13.86
N LEU A 168 -10.81 0.00 13.39
CA LEU A 168 -9.88 0.80 14.18
C LEU A 168 -10.58 1.88 14.98
N THR A 169 -9.81 2.55 15.81
CA THR A 169 -10.23 3.76 16.53
C THR A 169 -9.39 4.95 16.09
N ASN A 170 -9.84 6.16 16.38
CA ASN A 170 -9.07 7.38 16.08
C ASN A 170 -7.82 7.55 16.96
N ASP A 171 -7.66 6.73 17.99
CA ASP A 171 -6.44 6.68 18.81
C ASP A 171 -5.34 5.82 18.21
N ASP A 172 -5.65 5.05 17.17
CA ASP A 172 -4.66 4.23 16.44
C ASP A 172 -3.55 5.12 15.87
N TYR A 173 -2.31 4.68 16.05
CA TYR A 173 -1.13 5.42 15.57
C TYR A 173 -1.18 5.69 14.07
N ASN A 174 -1.50 4.67 13.26
CA ASN A 174 -1.53 4.82 11.79
C ASN A 174 -2.65 5.76 11.35
N VAL A 175 -3.81 5.69 12.01
CA VAL A 175 -4.94 6.60 11.74
C VAL A 175 -4.55 8.04 12.02
N LYS A 176 -3.88 8.30 13.14
CA LYS A 176 -3.37 9.63 13.48
C LYS A 176 -2.38 10.15 12.44
N GLN A 177 -1.48 9.28 11.94
CA GLN A 177 -0.53 9.65 10.90
C GLN A 177 -1.20 10.02 9.58
N LEU A 178 -2.21 9.26 9.17
CA LEU A 178 -2.97 9.55 7.96
C LEU A 178 -3.73 10.87 8.08
N ARG A 179 -4.35 11.15 9.22
CA ARG A 179 -5.06 12.41 9.45
C ARG A 179 -4.14 13.64 9.48
N LYS A 180 -2.88 13.47 9.87
CA LYS A 180 -1.89 14.56 9.79
C LYS A 180 -1.47 14.87 8.36
N ARG A 181 -1.45 13.87 7.50
CA ARG A 181 -0.88 13.98 6.14
C ARG A 181 -1.93 14.27 5.08
N TYR A 182 -3.16 13.86 5.30
CA TYR A 182 -4.23 13.93 4.33
C TYR A 182 -5.45 14.62 4.93
N ASP A 183 -6.16 15.37 4.09
CA ASP A 183 -7.43 15.97 4.44
C ASP A 183 -8.54 14.93 4.31
N ILE A 184 -8.92 14.32 5.42
CA ILE A 184 -9.90 13.24 5.47
C ILE A 184 -11.26 13.81 5.90
N PRO A 185 -12.29 13.75 5.04
CA PRO A 185 -13.56 14.49 5.25
C PRO A 185 -14.52 13.82 6.22
N THR A 186 -14.06 12.99 7.13
CA THR A 186 -14.89 12.34 8.15
C THR A 186 -14.14 12.22 9.47
N ASN A 187 -14.88 12.27 10.57
CA ASN A 187 -14.34 12.00 11.91
C ASN A 187 -14.47 10.52 12.32
N LYS A 188 -15.14 9.70 11.51
CA LYS A 188 -15.26 8.28 11.79
C LYS A 188 -13.91 7.59 11.60
N ALA A 189 -13.57 6.71 12.53
CA ALA A 189 -12.40 5.86 12.40
C ALA A 189 -12.55 4.86 11.25
N PRO A 190 -11.45 4.52 10.56
CA PRO A 190 -11.52 3.63 9.41
C PRO A 190 -11.57 2.17 9.80
N LYS A 191 -11.93 1.33 8.83
CA LYS A 191 -11.62 -0.09 8.83
C LYS A 191 -10.25 -0.30 8.20
N LEU A 192 -9.47 -1.21 8.78
CA LEU A 192 -8.19 -1.66 8.22
C LEU A 192 -8.40 -3.01 7.55
N LEU A 193 -7.99 -3.10 6.30
CA LEU A 193 -7.93 -4.36 5.55
C LEU A 193 -6.49 -4.68 5.21
N LEU A 194 -6.02 -5.84 5.66
CA LEU A 194 -4.72 -6.40 5.34
C LEU A 194 -4.92 -7.56 4.36
N LYS A 195 -4.24 -7.52 3.22
CA LYS A 195 -4.26 -8.60 2.22
C LYS A 195 -2.85 -9.11 2.01
N GLY A 196 -2.71 -10.42 1.89
CA GLY A 196 -1.45 -11.06 1.58
C GLY A 196 -1.63 -12.25 0.67
N SER A 197 -0.60 -12.59 -0.07
CA SER A 197 -0.54 -13.77 -0.92
C SER A 197 0.81 -14.46 -0.78
N GLY A 198 0.87 -15.72 -1.16
CA GLY A 198 2.06 -16.55 -1.07
C GLY A 198 2.02 -17.52 0.12
N ASP A 199 3.16 -18.14 0.40
CA ASP A 199 3.28 -19.14 1.45
C ASP A 199 3.31 -18.48 2.83
N LEU A 200 2.38 -18.87 3.70
CA LEU A 200 2.32 -18.40 5.08
C LEU A 200 3.53 -18.85 5.93
N LYS A 201 4.17 -19.94 5.55
CA LYS A 201 5.33 -20.50 6.28
C LYS A 201 6.66 -19.93 5.81
N GLY A 202 6.67 -19.20 4.69
CA GLY A 202 7.87 -18.60 4.13
C GLY A 202 8.48 -17.54 5.04
N SER A 203 9.79 -17.37 4.95
CA SER A 203 10.52 -16.31 5.65
C SER A 203 10.51 -14.97 4.92
N SER A 204 10.15 -14.99 3.63
CA SER A 204 10.16 -13.81 2.77
C SER A 204 8.89 -12.98 2.89
N VAL A 205 9.02 -11.69 2.61
CA VAL A 205 7.89 -10.76 2.55
C VAL A 205 7.10 -11.05 1.27
N GLY A 206 5.84 -11.47 1.42
CA GLY A 206 4.95 -11.72 0.30
C GLY A 206 4.34 -10.45 -0.27
N TYR A 207 3.46 -10.62 -1.24
CA TYR A 207 2.63 -9.53 -1.75
C TYR A 207 1.71 -9.03 -0.64
N LYS A 208 1.77 -7.74 -0.34
CA LYS A 208 1.00 -7.14 0.75
C LYS A 208 0.31 -5.87 0.29
N ASP A 209 -0.97 -5.79 0.59
CA ASP A 209 -1.78 -4.59 0.44
C ASP A 209 -2.39 -4.21 1.78
N ILE A 210 -2.39 -2.92 2.04
CA ILE A 210 -2.94 -2.32 3.25
C ILE A 210 -3.95 -1.29 2.81
N GLU A 211 -5.19 -1.37 3.32
CA GLU A 211 -6.23 -0.40 2.99
C GLU A 211 -6.89 0.11 4.26
N PHE A 212 -6.99 1.44 4.36
CA PHE A 212 -7.77 2.13 5.40
C PHE A 212 -9.01 2.72 4.74
N THR A 213 -10.18 2.18 5.06
CA THR A 213 -11.45 2.64 4.49
C THR A 213 -12.16 3.53 5.50
N PHE A 214 -12.23 4.82 5.22
CA PHE A 214 -12.86 5.82 6.08
C PHE A 214 -14.34 6.01 5.74
N VAL A 215 -14.68 6.06 4.46
CA VAL A 215 -16.04 6.20 3.96
C VAL A 215 -16.25 5.23 2.81
N GLU A 216 -17.31 4.46 2.89
CA GLU A 216 -17.72 3.51 1.86
C GLU A 216 -19.23 3.60 1.68
N LYS A 217 -19.67 4.48 0.78
CA LYS A 217 -21.08 4.68 0.42
C LYS A 217 -21.19 4.84 -1.08
N LYS A 218 -22.37 4.62 -1.63
CA LYS A 218 -22.61 4.88 -3.05
C LYS A 218 -22.41 6.37 -3.35
N GLY A 219 -21.40 6.67 -4.15
CA GLY A 219 -21.08 8.05 -4.54
C GLY A 219 -20.27 8.86 -3.54
N GLU A 220 -19.92 8.29 -2.38
CA GLU A 220 -19.04 8.90 -1.38
C GLU A 220 -18.04 7.87 -0.88
N ASN A 221 -16.76 8.08 -1.18
CA ASN A 221 -15.72 7.14 -0.80
C ASN A 221 -14.47 7.89 -0.34
N THR A 222 -13.85 7.39 0.73
CA THR A 222 -12.53 7.86 1.16
C THR A 222 -11.75 6.66 1.65
N PHE A 223 -10.66 6.35 0.98
CA PHE A 223 -9.80 5.24 1.35
C PHE A 223 -8.34 5.52 0.99
N PHE A 224 -7.47 5.00 1.83
CA PHE A 224 -6.03 5.05 1.64
C PHE A 224 -5.51 3.64 1.38
N THR A 225 -4.66 3.48 0.38
CA THR A 225 -4.02 2.20 0.05
C THR A 225 -2.50 2.33 0.05
N ASP A 226 -1.86 1.31 0.59
CA ASP A 226 -0.42 1.10 0.49
C ASP A 226 -0.16 -0.30 -0.06
N SER A 227 0.80 -0.42 -0.97
CA SER A 227 1.22 -1.70 -1.53
C SER A 227 2.73 -1.81 -1.51
N LEU A 228 3.21 -3.01 -1.23
CA LEU A 228 4.64 -3.33 -1.23
C LEU A 228 4.83 -4.78 -1.65
N HIS A 229 5.46 -4.99 -2.81
CA HIS A 229 5.73 -6.33 -3.31
C HIS A 229 6.96 -6.37 -4.19
N LEU A 230 7.58 -7.56 -4.24
CA LEU A 230 8.74 -7.83 -5.08
C LEU A 230 8.29 -8.50 -6.38
N GLU A 231 8.73 -7.98 -7.50
CA GLU A 231 8.43 -8.51 -8.83
C GLU A 231 9.72 -8.76 -9.63
N PRO A 232 9.66 -9.62 -10.67
CA PRO A 232 10.77 -9.73 -11.63
C PRO A 232 11.07 -8.37 -12.25
N SER A 233 12.36 -8.06 -12.41
CA SER A 233 12.78 -6.81 -13.06
C SER A 233 12.53 -6.90 -14.57
N GLU A 234 11.85 -5.90 -15.12
CA GLU A 234 11.57 -5.83 -16.56
C GLU A 234 12.80 -5.42 -17.38
N ASP A 235 13.70 -4.65 -16.77
CA ASP A 235 14.94 -4.21 -17.39
C ASP A 235 15.99 -5.33 -17.31
N LYS A 236 16.13 -6.08 -18.37
CA LYS A 236 17.19 -7.06 -18.57
C LYS A 236 18.35 -6.44 -19.33
#